data_e4d319f7a257afd233b95b77da0d1313
#
_entry.id   e4d319f7a257afd233b95b77da0d1313
#
_cell.length_a   1.000
_cell.length_b   1.000
_cell.length_c   1.000
_cell.angle_alpha   90.00
_cell.angle_beta   90.00
_cell.angle_gamma   90.00
#
_symmetry.space_group_name_H-M   'P 1'
#
loop_
_entity.id
_entity.type
_entity.pdbx_description
1 polymer ?
#
loop_
_entity_poly.entity_id
_entity_poly.type
_entity_poly.pdbx_seq_one_letter_code
_entity_poly.pdbx_strand_id
1 'polypeptide(L)'
;EFSDTGIESLLNSSYVVSDQSNRQGLRLEGPVIESKSGRYDIVSDAVVNGSIQVPGDGKPIILLADRQTTGGYAKIATIATVDLPKLGQAAPGTNITFTEITVEESQELLAARSERFKPDNLAGIVEEVSLKVDGDDILVGVTENGETALAAVDGKTYPISVDEYTHR
;
A
#
# COMPACT_ATOMS: atom_id res chain seq x y z
N GLU A 1 23.11 -0.18 -12.59
CA GLU A 1 22.85 -1.59 -12.87
C GLU A 1 21.90 -1.75 -14.06
N PHE A 2 20.92 -0.87 -14.24
CA PHE A 2 19.95 -0.89 -15.35
C PHE A 2 20.32 0.09 -16.45
N SER A 3 19.96 -0.23 -17.71
CA SER A 3 20.11 0.66 -18.85
C SER A 3 19.04 1.76 -18.81
N ASP A 4 19.26 2.86 -19.53
CA ASP A 4 18.27 3.91 -19.65
C ASP A 4 16.98 3.37 -20.31
N THR A 5 17.12 2.49 -21.31
CA THR A 5 15.99 1.76 -21.92
C THR A 5 15.27 0.86 -20.93
N GLY A 6 15.98 0.24 -19.98
CA GLY A 6 15.37 -0.56 -18.91
C GLY A 6 14.56 0.30 -17.95
N ILE A 7 15.06 1.47 -17.58
CA ILE A 7 14.33 2.43 -16.71
C ILE A 7 13.12 2.98 -17.47
N GLU A 8 13.28 3.37 -18.73
CA GLU A 8 12.17 3.82 -19.59
C GLU A 8 11.10 2.72 -19.75
N SER A 9 11.51 1.47 -19.91
CA SER A 9 10.59 0.33 -19.98
C SER A 9 9.74 0.22 -18.72
N LEU A 10 10.33 0.37 -17.52
CA LEU A 10 9.59 0.37 -16.27
C LEU A 10 8.57 1.50 -16.21
N LEU A 11 8.95 2.72 -16.57
CA LEU A 11 8.11 3.93 -16.40
C LEU A 11 7.03 4.06 -17.47
N ASN A 12 7.27 3.60 -18.69
CA ASN A 12 6.36 3.80 -19.84
C ASN A 12 5.50 2.58 -20.18
N SER A 13 5.60 1.49 -19.39
CA SER A 13 4.85 0.27 -19.65
C SER A 13 3.82 -0.03 -18.58
N SER A 14 2.86 -0.88 -18.94
CA SER A 14 1.92 -1.49 -18.00
C SER A 14 2.35 -2.93 -17.70
N TYR A 15 2.30 -3.28 -16.43
CA TYR A 15 2.61 -4.62 -15.92
C TYR A 15 1.37 -5.23 -15.30
N VAL A 16 1.25 -6.54 -15.37
CA VAL A 16 0.11 -7.27 -14.81
C VAL A 16 0.58 -8.11 -13.62
N VAL A 17 -0.16 -8.06 -12.52
CA VAL A 17 0.11 -8.90 -11.35
C VAL A 17 -0.12 -10.37 -11.72
N SER A 18 0.93 -11.19 -11.56
CA SER A 18 0.90 -12.63 -11.83
C SER A 18 0.15 -13.40 -10.73
N ASP A 19 -0.42 -14.53 -11.08
CA ASP A 19 -1.00 -15.51 -10.15
C ASP A 19 0.04 -16.18 -9.22
N GLN A 20 1.32 -16.08 -9.55
CA GLN A 20 2.43 -16.50 -8.70
C GLN A 20 2.81 -15.50 -7.60
N SER A 21 2.06 -14.41 -7.49
CA SER A 21 2.23 -13.41 -6.44
C SER A 21 1.78 -13.95 -5.08
N ASN A 22 2.45 -13.50 -4.03
CA ASN A 22 2.13 -13.86 -2.65
C ASN A 22 2.51 -12.72 -1.67
N ARG A 23 2.42 -12.97 -0.36
CA ARG A 23 2.76 -11.97 0.67
C ARG A 23 4.24 -11.56 0.73
N GLN A 24 5.14 -12.34 0.12
CA GLN A 24 6.56 -11.97 0.01
C GLN A 24 6.79 -10.95 -1.10
N GLY A 25 6.02 -11.02 -2.22
CA GLY A 25 6.14 -10.09 -3.33
C GLY A 25 5.12 -10.30 -4.44
N LEU A 26 4.80 -9.18 -5.11
CA LEU A 26 4.03 -9.18 -6.34
C LEU A 26 4.98 -9.44 -7.52
N ARG A 27 4.80 -10.56 -8.19
CA ARG A 27 5.47 -10.86 -9.45
C ARG A 27 4.70 -10.19 -10.58
N LEU A 28 5.41 -9.47 -11.42
CA LEU A 28 4.77 -8.71 -12.50
C LEU A 28 5.12 -9.32 -13.87
N GLU A 29 4.11 -9.45 -14.70
CA GLU A 29 4.24 -9.83 -16.10
C GLU A 29 4.16 -8.58 -16.99
N GLY A 30 5.10 -8.45 -17.94
CA GLY A 30 5.16 -7.29 -18.83
C GLY A 30 6.49 -7.25 -19.58
N PRO A 31 6.84 -6.09 -20.17
CA PRO A 31 8.10 -5.91 -20.85
C PRO A 31 9.30 -6.19 -19.95
N VAL A 32 10.35 -6.71 -20.56
CA VAL A 32 11.63 -6.99 -19.89
C VAL A 32 12.33 -5.68 -19.53
N ILE A 33 12.86 -5.61 -18.34
CA ILE A 33 13.70 -4.49 -17.87
C ILE A 33 15.16 -4.87 -18.11
N GLU A 34 15.83 -4.15 -19.00
CA GLU A 34 17.18 -4.46 -19.41
C GLU A 34 18.23 -3.99 -18.38
N SER A 35 19.17 -4.87 -18.05
CA SER A 35 20.37 -4.56 -17.27
C SER A 35 21.48 -4.05 -18.21
N LYS A 36 22.29 -3.08 -17.76
CA LYS A 36 23.46 -2.56 -18.52
C LYS A 36 24.49 -3.63 -18.87
N SER A 37 24.67 -4.62 -18.03
CA SER A 37 25.65 -5.68 -18.16
C SER A 37 25.09 -7.01 -18.63
N GLY A 38 23.75 -7.11 -18.80
CA GLY A 38 23.04 -8.38 -18.97
C GLY A 38 23.00 -9.24 -17.70
N ARG A 39 23.47 -8.74 -16.57
CA ARG A 39 23.50 -9.43 -15.27
C ARG A 39 22.54 -8.74 -14.32
N TYR A 40 21.79 -9.55 -13.58
CA TYR A 40 20.80 -9.08 -12.60
C TYR A 40 21.18 -9.45 -11.18
N ASP A 41 22.15 -10.35 -11.01
CA ASP A 41 22.64 -10.76 -9.71
C ASP A 41 23.63 -9.75 -9.15
N ILE A 42 23.50 -9.47 -7.87
CA ILE A 42 24.39 -8.60 -7.08
C ILE A 42 24.90 -9.34 -5.84
N VAL A 43 25.92 -8.83 -5.22
CA VAL A 43 26.24 -9.23 -3.84
C VAL A 43 25.03 -8.87 -2.98
N SER A 44 24.60 -9.81 -2.13
CA SER A 44 23.39 -9.63 -1.31
C SER A 44 23.41 -8.30 -0.57
N ASP A 45 22.34 -7.55 -0.72
CA ASP A 45 22.14 -6.22 -0.16
C ASP A 45 20.79 -6.14 0.56
N ALA A 46 20.64 -5.18 1.48
CA ALA A 46 19.40 -4.97 2.22
C ALA A 46 18.22 -4.62 1.30
N VAL A 47 17.04 -5.17 1.61
CA VAL A 47 15.80 -4.85 0.92
C VAL A 47 14.74 -4.38 1.90
N VAL A 48 13.93 -3.42 1.45
CA VAL A 48 12.83 -2.86 2.23
C VAL A 48 11.48 -3.24 1.62
N ASN A 49 10.40 -3.03 2.36
CA ASN A 49 9.05 -3.16 1.82
C ASN A 49 8.86 -2.16 0.66
N GLY A 50 8.41 -2.65 -0.48
CA GLY A 50 8.29 -1.86 -1.70
C GLY A 50 9.54 -1.86 -2.60
N SER A 51 10.66 -2.48 -2.21
CA SER A 51 11.79 -2.64 -3.14
C SER A 51 11.35 -3.38 -4.40
N ILE A 52 11.70 -2.87 -5.58
CA ILE A 52 11.45 -3.51 -6.87
C ILE A 52 12.73 -4.20 -7.30
N GLN A 53 12.77 -5.52 -7.20
CA GLN A 53 13.86 -6.35 -7.68
C GLN A 53 13.59 -6.84 -9.10
N VAL A 54 14.65 -6.98 -9.89
CA VAL A 54 14.57 -7.54 -11.23
C VAL A 54 15.49 -8.76 -11.31
N PRO A 55 14.93 -9.99 -11.28
CA PRO A 55 15.67 -11.24 -11.48
C PRO A 55 16.16 -11.41 -12.92
N GLY A 56 16.84 -12.51 -13.19
CA GLY A 56 17.49 -12.81 -14.47
C GLY A 56 16.56 -12.93 -15.69
N ASP A 57 15.25 -13.09 -15.47
CA ASP A 57 14.23 -13.06 -16.52
C ASP A 57 13.81 -11.62 -16.91
N GLY A 58 14.33 -10.62 -16.22
CA GLY A 58 14.04 -9.21 -16.46
C GLY A 58 12.66 -8.75 -16.02
N LYS A 59 11.88 -9.57 -15.31
CA LYS A 59 10.53 -9.24 -14.85
C LYS A 59 10.57 -8.69 -13.42
N PRO A 60 9.91 -7.56 -13.14
CA PRO A 60 10.00 -6.94 -11.82
C PRO A 60 9.21 -7.70 -10.76
N ILE A 61 9.75 -7.72 -9.55
CA ILE A 61 9.08 -8.23 -8.34
C ILE A 61 9.05 -7.12 -7.30
N ILE A 62 7.86 -6.69 -6.89
CA ILE A 62 7.69 -5.73 -5.80
C ILE A 62 7.67 -6.49 -4.47
N LEU A 63 8.66 -6.29 -3.63
CA LEU A 63 8.75 -6.96 -2.33
C LEU A 63 7.74 -6.38 -1.34
N LEU A 64 7.02 -7.27 -0.64
CA LEU A 64 5.95 -6.95 0.30
C LEU A 64 6.33 -7.26 1.76
N ALA A 65 5.33 -7.35 2.62
CA ALA A 65 5.51 -7.44 4.07
C ALA A 65 6.30 -8.66 4.53
N ASP A 66 6.07 -9.83 3.92
CA ASP A 66 6.72 -11.10 4.30
C ASP A 66 8.03 -11.37 3.51
N ARG A 67 8.59 -10.33 2.89
CA ARG A 67 9.86 -10.41 2.15
C ARG A 67 11.03 -10.82 3.03
N GLN A 68 12.09 -11.30 2.41
CA GLN A 68 13.39 -11.45 3.05
C GLN A 68 13.98 -10.07 3.45
N THR A 69 14.98 -10.05 4.33
CA THR A 69 15.68 -8.83 4.76
C THR A 69 16.84 -8.46 3.84
N THR A 70 17.39 -9.42 3.12
CA THR A 70 18.47 -9.25 2.14
C THR A 70 18.12 -10.00 0.86
N GLY A 71 18.63 -9.54 -0.29
CA GLY A 71 18.42 -10.19 -1.58
C GLY A 71 19.61 -10.01 -2.51
N GLY A 72 19.76 -10.95 -3.44
CA GLY A 72 20.85 -11.00 -4.41
C GLY A 72 20.48 -10.51 -5.80
N TYR A 73 19.33 -9.88 -5.98
CA TYR A 73 18.92 -9.28 -7.26
C TYR A 73 19.02 -7.76 -7.23
N ALA A 74 19.37 -7.18 -8.37
CA ALA A 74 19.43 -5.74 -8.54
C ALA A 74 18.08 -5.08 -8.26
N LYS A 75 18.10 -3.95 -7.56
CA LYS A 75 16.93 -3.13 -7.25
C LYS A 75 16.88 -1.94 -8.23
N ILE A 76 15.78 -1.79 -8.95
CA ILE A 76 15.61 -0.66 -9.88
C ILE A 76 14.98 0.56 -9.21
N ALA A 77 14.07 0.35 -8.27
CA ALA A 77 13.37 1.41 -7.55
C ALA A 77 12.83 0.92 -6.20
N THR A 78 12.19 1.83 -5.47
CA THR A 78 11.41 1.53 -4.28
C THR A 78 10.09 2.26 -4.34
N ILE A 79 9.00 1.58 -4.04
CA ILE A 79 7.65 2.15 -4.00
C ILE A 79 7.53 3.15 -2.85
N ALA A 80 6.92 4.29 -3.11
CA ALA A 80 6.58 5.25 -2.07
C ALA A 80 5.67 4.62 -1.00
N THR A 81 5.96 4.86 0.27
CA THR A 81 5.25 4.24 1.41
C THR A 81 3.74 4.47 1.35
N VAL A 82 3.32 5.61 0.80
CA VAL A 82 1.89 5.96 0.65
C VAL A 82 1.14 5.00 -0.27
N ASP A 83 1.81 4.35 -1.22
CA ASP A 83 1.18 3.44 -2.19
C ASP A 83 1.25 1.94 -1.79
N LEU A 84 2.04 1.58 -0.78
CA LEU A 84 2.14 0.20 -0.31
C LEU A 84 0.78 -0.46 0.02
N PRO A 85 -0.19 0.22 0.64
CA PRO A 85 -1.50 -0.37 0.91
C PRO A 85 -2.31 -0.68 -0.35
N LYS A 86 -2.13 0.09 -1.44
CA LYS A 86 -2.76 -0.20 -2.74
C LYS A 86 -2.22 -1.50 -3.32
N LEU A 87 -0.90 -1.70 -3.22
CA LEU A 87 -0.26 -2.94 -3.67
C LEU A 87 -0.68 -4.15 -2.83
N GLY A 88 -0.88 -3.98 -1.53
CA GLY A 88 -1.41 -5.03 -0.66
C GLY A 88 -2.81 -5.53 -1.03
N GLN A 89 -3.55 -4.76 -1.83
CA GLN A 89 -4.89 -5.07 -2.33
C GLN A 89 -4.90 -5.50 -3.81
N ALA A 90 -3.74 -5.46 -4.49
CA ALA A 90 -3.64 -5.84 -5.89
C ALA A 90 -3.77 -7.35 -6.07
N ALA A 91 -4.85 -7.78 -6.72
CA ALA A 91 -5.11 -9.18 -7.06
C ALA A 91 -4.41 -9.58 -8.37
N PRO A 92 -4.20 -10.89 -8.64
CA PRO A 92 -3.76 -11.36 -9.94
C PRO A 92 -4.63 -10.79 -11.08
N GLY A 93 -4.00 -10.35 -12.15
CA GLY A 93 -4.65 -9.65 -13.27
C GLY A 93 -4.77 -8.14 -13.12
N THR A 94 -4.43 -7.57 -11.95
CA THR A 94 -4.39 -6.10 -11.76
C THR A 94 -3.28 -5.48 -12.62
N ASN A 95 -3.61 -4.41 -13.35
CA ASN A 95 -2.63 -3.62 -14.09
C ASN A 95 -1.94 -2.61 -13.16
N ILE A 96 -0.61 -2.53 -13.28
CA ILE A 96 0.25 -1.61 -12.53
C ILE A 96 1.07 -0.79 -13.52
N THR A 97 1.10 0.51 -13.32
CA THR A 97 2.00 1.46 -13.99
C THR A 97 2.81 2.21 -12.95
N PHE A 98 4.00 2.66 -13.33
CA PHE A 98 4.91 3.35 -12.43
C PHE A 98 5.10 4.80 -12.86
N THR A 99 5.18 5.68 -11.88
CA THR A 99 5.53 7.09 -12.06
C THR A 99 6.69 7.42 -11.14
N GLU A 100 7.74 8.02 -11.70
CA GLU A 100 8.86 8.49 -10.91
C GLU A 100 8.46 9.73 -10.11
N ILE A 101 8.83 9.74 -8.83
CA ILE A 101 8.69 10.89 -7.93
C ILE A 101 9.98 11.08 -7.14
N THR A 102 10.20 12.29 -6.63
CA THR A 102 11.34 12.57 -5.76
C THR A 102 11.09 12.04 -4.34
N VAL A 103 12.17 11.98 -3.54
CA VAL A 103 12.06 11.61 -2.12
C VAL A 103 11.22 12.63 -1.35
N GLU A 104 11.39 13.91 -1.68
CA GLU A 104 10.66 15.02 -1.09
C GLU A 104 9.16 14.89 -1.36
N GLU A 105 8.77 14.66 -2.62
CA GLU A 105 7.37 14.42 -3.00
C GLU A 105 6.79 13.20 -2.29
N SER A 106 7.56 12.11 -2.17
CA SER A 106 7.14 10.91 -1.43
C SER A 106 6.87 11.22 0.05
N GLN A 107 7.72 12.04 0.68
CA GLN A 107 7.55 12.46 2.08
C GLN A 107 6.34 13.37 2.27
N GLU A 108 6.11 14.31 1.35
CA GLU A 108 4.94 15.18 1.35
C GLU A 108 3.64 14.39 1.21
N LEU A 109 3.60 13.42 0.30
CA LEU A 109 2.45 12.52 0.12
C LEU A 109 2.16 11.70 1.39
N LEU A 110 3.21 11.20 2.05
CA LEU A 110 3.07 10.46 3.30
C LEU A 110 2.59 11.35 4.44
N ALA A 111 3.10 12.57 4.55
CA ALA A 111 2.66 13.55 5.54
C ALA A 111 1.19 13.93 5.33
N ALA A 112 0.80 14.24 4.08
CA ALA A 112 -0.58 14.54 3.73
C ALA A 112 -1.55 13.38 4.03
N ARG A 113 -1.11 12.14 3.76
CA ARG A 113 -1.89 10.96 4.15
C ARG A 113 -2.04 10.85 5.66
N SER A 114 -0.95 11.03 6.42
CA SER A 114 -0.96 10.95 7.88
C SER A 114 -1.88 12.01 8.48
N GLU A 115 -1.89 13.21 7.90
CA GLU A 115 -2.78 14.29 8.31
C GLU A 115 -4.26 13.90 8.21
N ARG A 116 -4.65 13.20 7.11
CA ARG A 116 -6.04 12.74 6.91
C ARG A 116 -6.52 11.77 7.99
N PHE A 117 -5.62 11.07 8.66
CA PHE A 117 -5.94 10.10 9.73
C PHE A 117 -5.80 10.69 11.13
N LYS A 118 -5.57 11.99 11.28
CA LYS A 118 -5.64 12.63 12.60
C LYS A 118 -7.10 12.64 13.09
N PRO A 119 -7.33 12.45 14.40
CA PRO A 119 -8.69 12.44 14.97
C PRO A 119 -9.52 13.64 14.56
N ASP A 120 -8.93 14.85 14.55
CA ASP A 120 -9.61 16.08 14.18
C ASP A 120 -10.08 16.12 12.71
N ASN A 121 -9.41 15.37 11.82
CA ASN A 121 -9.74 15.29 10.39
C ASN A 121 -10.63 14.07 10.07
N LEU A 122 -10.70 13.09 10.96
CA LEU A 122 -11.66 12.00 10.90
C LEU A 122 -13.02 12.44 11.47
N ALA A 123 -13.07 13.57 12.15
CA ALA A 123 -14.23 14.12 12.80
C ALA A 123 -15.20 14.82 11.82
N GLY A 124 -15.78 14.05 10.91
CA GLY A 124 -17.15 14.29 10.52
C GLY A 124 -18.11 13.64 11.53
N ILE A 125 -17.76 13.58 12.82
CA ILE A 125 -18.66 13.15 13.89
C ILE A 125 -19.68 14.26 14.06
N VAL A 126 -20.89 14.03 13.54
CA VAL A 126 -21.98 15.01 13.61
C VAL A 126 -22.82 14.80 14.86
N GLU A 127 -22.77 13.62 15.45
CA GLU A 127 -23.58 13.27 16.62
C GLU A 127 -22.88 12.22 17.49
N GLU A 128 -22.83 12.49 18.79
CA GLU A 128 -22.44 11.47 19.79
C GLU A 128 -23.70 10.85 20.38
N VAL A 129 -23.85 9.55 20.21
CA VAL A 129 -24.95 8.79 20.79
C VAL A 129 -24.41 7.89 21.89
N SER A 130 -24.95 8.02 23.10
CA SER A 130 -24.66 7.10 24.19
C SER A 130 -25.57 5.88 24.10
N LEU A 131 -24.98 4.71 23.99
CA LEU A 131 -25.69 3.42 24.00
C LEU A 131 -25.37 2.66 25.28
N LYS A 132 -26.39 2.00 25.87
CA LYS A 132 -26.18 1.06 26.97
C LYS A 132 -26.07 -0.36 26.42
N VAL A 133 -24.93 -0.99 26.65
CA VAL A 133 -24.72 -2.40 26.31
C VAL A 133 -24.27 -3.13 27.57
N ASP A 134 -25.05 -4.11 28.00
CA ASP A 134 -24.82 -4.93 29.22
C ASP A 134 -24.64 -4.12 30.51
N GLY A 135 -25.18 -2.88 30.53
CA GLY A 135 -25.11 -1.98 31.68
C GLY A 135 -24.04 -0.90 31.62
N ASP A 136 -23.13 -0.99 30.68
CA ASP A 136 -22.08 0.00 30.46
C ASP A 136 -22.51 1.06 29.43
N ASP A 137 -22.13 2.32 29.66
CA ASP A 137 -22.37 3.41 28.73
C ASP A 137 -21.25 3.41 27.65
N ILE A 138 -21.63 3.15 26.39
CA ILE A 138 -20.74 3.20 25.23
C ILE A 138 -21.03 4.47 24.43
N LEU A 139 -19.99 5.28 24.19
CA LEU A 139 -20.10 6.46 23.35
C LEU A 139 -19.86 6.07 21.90
N VAL A 140 -20.82 6.36 21.03
CA VAL A 140 -20.75 6.07 19.58
C VAL A 140 -20.79 7.37 18.83
N GLY A 141 -19.73 7.67 18.05
CA GLY A 141 -19.72 8.78 17.13
C GLY A 141 -20.29 8.39 15.76
N VAL A 142 -21.26 9.12 15.26
CA VAL A 142 -21.86 8.91 13.93
C VAL A 142 -21.31 9.95 12.95
N THR A 143 -20.85 9.53 11.78
CA THR A 143 -20.37 10.43 10.73
C THR A 143 -21.52 10.97 9.88
N GLU A 144 -21.32 12.12 9.26
CA GLU A 144 -22.33 12.84 8.44
C GLU A 144 -22.94 12.01 7.32
N ASN A 145 -22.23 10.99 6.85
CA ASN A 145 -22.68 10.13 5.74
C ASN A 145 -23.48 8.92 6.19
N GLY A 146 -23.63 8.66 7.48
CA GLY A 146 -24.37 7.51 7.99
C GLY A 146 -23.77 6.12 7.68
N GLU A 147 -22.63 6.09 6.97
CA GLU A 147 -22.05 4.83 6.49
C GLU A 147 -21.06 4.18 7.47
N THR A 148 -20.52 4.94 8.41
CA THR A 148 -19.58 4.40 9.40
C THR A 148 -19.78 5.06 10.74
N ALA A 149 -20.05 4.26 11.76
CA ALA A 149 -20.02 4.70 13.14
C ALA A 149 -18.73 4.21 13.82
N LEU A 150 -18.20 4.99 14.75
CA LEU A 150 -17.05 4.61 15.55
C LEU A 150 -17.50 4.49 17.00
N ALA A 151 -17.31 3.30 17.58
CA ALA A 151 -17.54 3.10 19.02
C ALA A 151 -16.23 3.30 19.79
N ALA A 152 -16.26 4.13 20.82
CA ALA A 152 -15.15 4.27 21.74
C ALA A 152 -15.45 3.46 23.02
N VAL A 153 -14.62 2.45 23.30
CA VAL A 153 -14.70 1.61 24.49
C VAL A 153 -13.32 1.62 25.15
N ASP A 154 -13.25 1.98 26.43
CA ASP A 154 -12.00 2.06 27.21
C ASP A 154 -10.89 2.89 26.51
N GLY A 155 -11.26 4.01 25.85
CA GLY A 155 -10.32 4.86 25.14
C GLY A 155 -9.78 4.30 23.82
N LYS A 156 -10.32 3.17 23.35
CA LYS A 156 -10.02 2.58 22.02
C LYS A 156 -11.22 2.76 21.10
N THR A 157 -10.92 3.07 19.84
CA THR A 157 -11.94 3.29 18.81
C THR A 157 -12.07 2.06 17.91
N TYR A 158 -13.31 1.61 17.71
CA TYR A 158 -13.66 0.46 16.86
C TYR A 158 -14.63 0.91 15.77
N PRO A 159 -14.39 0.58 14.50
CA PRO A 159 -15.36 0.80 13.45
C PRO A 159 -16.54 -0.18 13.63
N ILE A 160 -17.76 0.34 13.57
CA ILE A 160 -19.00 -0.46 13.56
C ILE A 160 -19.76 -0.21 12.26
N SER A 161 -20.28 -1.29 11.67
CA SER A 161 -21.25 -1.19 10.57
C SER A 161 -22.61 -0.90 11.16
N VAL A 162 -23.26 0.17 10.68
CA VAL A 162 -24.65 0.50 11.07
C VAL A 162 -25.54 0.05 9.91
N ASP A 163 -26.12 -1.14 10.05
CA ASP A 163 -27.21 -1.56 9.19
C ASP A 163 -28.48 -0.85 9.62
N GLU A 164 -29.01 0.03 8.78
CA GLU A 164 -30.27 0.79 8.87
C GLU A 164 -30.91 0.91 10.27
N TYR A 165 -30.68 2.07 10.90
CA TYR A 165 -31.46 2.46 12.08
C TYR A 165 -32.86 2.89 11.63
N THR A 166 -33.84 2.02 11.77
CA THR A 166 -35.24 2.42 11.70
C THR A 166 -35.64 3.02 13.05
N HIS A 167 -35.80 4.34 13.10
CA HIS A 167 -36.52 5.01 14.18
C HIS A 167 -37.91 4.37 14.33
N ARG A 168 -38.17 3.75 15.46
CA ARG A 168 -39.52 3.53 16.00
C ARG A 168 -39.72 4.39 17.24
#